data_62d1faf8e289a27f4ced602823d19cc0
#
_entry.id   62d1faf8e289a27f4ced602823d19cc0
#
_cell.length_a   1.000
_cell.length_b   1.000
_cell.length_c   1.000
_cell.angle_alpha   90.00
_cell.angle_beta   90.00
_cell.angle_gamma   90.00
#
_symmetry.space_group_name_H-M   'P 1'
#
loop_
_entity.id
_entity.type
_entity.pdbx_description
1 polymer ?
#
loop_
_entity_poly.entity_id
_entity_poly.type
_entity_poly.pdbx_seq_one_letter_code
_entity_poly.pdbx_strand_id
1 'polypeptide(L)'
;MSIYFGPAGNSVSFAAQGYKKNTQIPEYLEQFGLNAFEYQCGRGVKISDASAAEFGAAAAAKNIQISLHAPYFISLSSLEEEKRTASINYILQSARAVKAMGGTRIVVHSGSCSKISRQEALHLASDTMRKALAALDEAGFDDVRVCPETMGKVNQLGTLEEVVELCTIDERMIPCIDFGHLNARTFGGLKTFADFENIFNTIENKLGNSRLKEFHSHFSKIEYTQNGGEKCHLTFDDTVFGPNFEPVAESIYQKSCEPTIICESSGTQAEDAAKMKAIYLAAGV
;
A
#
# COMPACT_ATOMS: atom_id res chain seq x y z
N MET A 1 -14.50 -15.48 4.80
CA MET A 1 -13.17 -14.82 4.64
C MET A 1 -13.32 -13.73 3.61
N SER A 2 -13.00 -12.51 4.00
CA SER A 2 -13.18 -11.33 3.12
C SER A 2 -11.81 -10.77 2.75
N ILE A 3 -11.27 -11.24 1.63
CA ILE A 3 -10.09 -10.65 1.01
C ILE A 3 -10.53 -9.54 0.05
N TYR A 4 -9.77 -8.46 -0.01
CA TYR A 4 -10.08 -7.29 -0.81
C TYR A 4 -9.08 -7.13 -1.94
N PHE A 5 -9.60 -6.99 -3.18
CA PHE A 5 -8.78 -6.74 -4.37
C PHE A 5 -9.22 -5.46 -5.05
N GLY A 6 -8.29 -4.61 -5.41
CA GLY A 6 -8.59 -3.37 -6.10
C GLY A 6 -7.38 -2.70 -6.74
N PRO A 7 -7.59 -1.64 -7.53
CA PRO A 7 -6.53 -0.87 -8.16
C PRO A 7 -6.05 0.29 -7.29
N ALA A 8 -4.80 0.69 -7.51
CA ALA A 8 -4.22 1.95 -7.08
C ALA A 8 -4.58 3.06 -8.09
N GLY A 9 -5.66 3.76 -7.82
CA GLY A 9 -6.21 4.74 -8.76
C GLY A 9 -6.90 4.09 -9.98
N ASN A 10 -7.17 4.90 -10.99
CA ASN A 10 -7.91 4.46 -12.17
C ASN A 10 -6.99 3.92 -13.27
N SER A 11 -7.37 2.80 -13.88
CA SER A 11 -6.77 2.31 -15.12
C SER A 11 -7.04 3.28 -16.29
N VAL A 12 -6.27 3.14 -17.35
CA VAL A 12 -6.52 3.88 -18.62
C VAL A 12 -7.92 3.58 -19.17
N SER A 13 -8.41 2.36 -19.00
CA SER A 13 -9.75 1.94 -19.46
C SER A 13 -10.89 2.67 -18.78
N PHE A 14 -10.73 3.22 -17.56
CA PHE A 14 -11.74 4.02 -16.89
C PHE A 14 -12.18 5.23 -17.76
N ALA A 15 -11.20 6.02 -18.17
CA ALA A 15 -11.48 7.17 -19.04
C ALA A 15 -11.89 6.74 -20.46
N ALA A 16 -11.29 5.67 -20.99
CA ALA A 16 -11.63 5.14 -22.32
C ALA A 16 -13.09 4.65 -22.41
N GLN A 17 -13.65 4.16 -21.31
CA GLN A 17 -15.06 3.76 -21.21
C GLN A 17 -16.01 4.93 -20.93
N GLY A 18 -15.49 6.16 -20.87
CA GLY A 18 -16.29 7.38 -20.70
C GLY A 18 -16.53 7.79 -19.24
N TYR A 19 -15.99 7.09 -18.25
CA TYR A 19 -16.05 7.47 -16.84
C TYR A 19 -15.18 8.70 -16.58
N LYS A 20 -15.62 9.61 -15.68
CA LYS A 20 -14.93 10.89 -15.43
C LYS A 20 -14.90 11.30 -13.95
N LYS A 21 -15.86 10.79 -13.15
CA LYS A 21 -16.06 11.22 -11.75
C LYS A 21 -15.67 10.13 -10.79
N ASN A 22 -15.15 10.50 -9.62
CA ASN A 22 -14.83 9.51 -8.57
C ASN A 22 -16.06 8.69 -8.15
N THR A 23 -17.26 9.29 -8.14
CA THR A 23 -18.52 8.58 -7.82
C THR A 23 -18.89 7.47 -8.81
N GLN A 24 -18.25 7.41 -9.96
CA GLN A 24 -18.42 6.36 -10.96
C GLN A 24 -17.42 5.20 -10.82
N ILE A 25 -16.39 5.37 -9.98
CA ILE A 25 -15.38 4.34 -9.74
C ILE A 25 -16.00 3.02 -9.24
N PRO A 26 -16.93 3.02 -8.27
CA PRO A 26 -17.54 1.78 -7.81
C PRO A 26 -18.28 0.98 -8.89
N GLU A 27 -18.99 1.67 -9.81
CA GLU A 27 -19.64 1.04 -10.95
C GLU A 27 -18.62 0.44 -11.93
N TYR A 28 -17.53 1.15 -12.19
CA TYR A 28 -16.43 0.64 -13.02
C TYR A 28 -15.77 -0.60 -12.39
N LEU A 29 -15.51 -0.61 -11.09
CA LEU A 29 -14.90 -1.75 -10.38
C LEU A 29 -15.81 -3.00 -10.35
N GLU A 30 -17.11 -2.80 -10.32
CA GLU A 30 -18.09 -3.89 -10.34
C GLU A 30 -17.97 -4.75 -11.61
N GLN A 31 -17.60 -4.16 -12.76
CA GLN A 31 -17.37 -4.89 -14.02
C GLN A 31 -16.21 -5.90 -13.92
N PHE A 32 -15.25 -5.64 -13.03
CA PHE A 32 -14.11 -6.52 -12.76
C PHE A 32 -14.34 -7.42 -11.54
N GLY A 33 -15.49 -7.28 -10.88
CA GLY A 33 -15.78 -7.98 -9.64
C GLY A 33 -14.85 -7.59 -8.48
N LEU A 34 -14.29 -6.39 -8.48
CA LEU A 34 -13.37 -5.88 -7.47
C LEU A 34 -14.14 -5.27 -6.29
N ASN A 35 -13.54 -5.27 -5.10
CA ASN A 35 -14.15 -4.84 -3.86
C ASN A 35 -13.26 -3.91 -3.01
N ALA A 36 -12.16 -3.40 -3.58
CA ALA A 36 -11.32 -2.38 -2.97
C ALA A 36 -10.93 -1.32 -3.99
N PHE A 37 -10.55 -0.15 -3.47
CA PHE A 37 -9.95 0.94 -4.25
C PHE A 37 -9.00 1.74 -3.37
N GLU A 38 -7.80 2.04 -3.87
CA GLU A 38 -6.89 2.94 -3.19
C GLU A 38 -6.85 4.30 -3.88
N TYR A 39 -7.27 5.33 -3.14
CA TYR A 39 -7.27 6.70 -3.62
C TYR A 39 -5.85 7.28 -3.62
N GLN A 40 -5.36 7.73 -4.77
CA GLN A 40 -3.99 8.18 -4.94
C GLN A 40 -3.82 9.68 -4.66
N CYS A 41 -3.05 10.02 -3.63
CA CYS A 41 -2.72 11.40 -3.26
C CYS A 41 -1.25 11.78 -3.53
N GLY A 42 -0.57 11.14 -4.48
CA GLY A 42 0.87 11.27 -4.71
C GLY A 42 1.41 12.70 -4.76
N ARG A 43 0.61 13.67 -5.27
CA ARG A 43 0.96 15.09 -5.34
C ARG A 43 0.17 15.98 -4.36
N GLY A 44 -0.16 15.44 -3.19
CA GLY A 44 -0.92 16.12 -2.15
C GLY A 44 -2.41 15.75 -2.14
N VAL A 45 -3.04 15.93 -0.99
CA VAL A 45 -4.48 15.69 -0.80
C VAL A 45 -5.24 16.90 -1.35
N LYS A 46 -5.91 16.71 -2.49
CA LYS A 46 -6.61 17.81 -3.22
C LYS A 46 -8.11 17.65 -3.25
N ILE A 47 -8.65 16.51 -2.79
CA ILE A 47 -10.09 16.28 -2.75
C ILE A 47 -10.71 17.09 -1.61
N SER A 48 -11.87 17.73 -1.86
CA SER A 48 -12.65 18.38 -0.81
C SER A 48 -13.38 17.35 0.05
N ASP A 49 -13.69 17.69 1.31
CA ASP A 49 -14.46 16.82 2.19
C ASP A 49 -15.81 16.41 1.59
N ALA A 50 -16.50 17.33 0.92
CA ALA A 50 -17.77 17.06 0.26
C ALA A 50 -17.60 16.01 -0.86
N SER A 51 -16.62 16.19 -1.74
CA SER A 51 -16.37 15.23 -2.83
C SER A 51 -15.86 13.90 -2.30
N ALA A 52 -15.09 13.88 -1.20
CA ALA A 52 -14.66 12.66 -0.53
C ALA A 52 -15.85 11.89 0.06
N ALA A 53 -16.79 12.60 0.71
CA ALA A 53 -18.02 12.00 1.26
C ALA A 53 -18.94 11.46 0.16
N GLU A 54 -19.12 12.18 -0.96
CA GLU A 54 -19.89 11.70 -2.11
C GLU A 54 -19.31 10.41 -2.70
N PHE A 55 -17.98 10.38 -2.86
CA PHE A 55 -17.28 9.17 -3.33
C PHE A 55 -17.43 8.02 -2.33
N GLY A 56 -17.24 8.30 -1.04
CA GLY A 56 -17.39 7.31 0.03
C GLY A 56 -18.79 6.70 0.07
N ALA A 57 -19.84 7.52 -0.08
CA ALA A 57 -21.22 7.05 -0.16
C ALA A 57 -21.45 6.13 -1.38
N ALA A 58 -20.89 6.49 -2.55
CA ALA A 58 -20.98 5.65 -3.74
C ALA A 58 -20.23 4.32 -3.57
N ALA A 59 -19.06 4.34 -2.92
CA ALA A 59 -18.27 3.15 -2.62
C ALA A 59 -18.99 2.22 -1.62
N ALA A 60 -19.54 2.78 -0.55
CA ALA A 60 -20.30 2.02 0.46
C ALA A 60 -21.53 1.34 -0.14
N ALA A 61 -22.24 2.00 -1.06
CA ALA A 61 -23.39 1.44 -1.77
C ALA A 61 -23.07 0.18 -2.59
N LYS A 62 -21.79 0.00 -2.97
CA LYS A 62 -21.29 -1.14 -3.74
C LYS A 62 -20.35 -2.05 -2.92
N ASN A 63 -20.26 -1.86 -1.60
CA ASN A 63 -19.35 -2.58 -0.71
C ASN A 63 -17.88 -2.54 -1.15
N ILE A 64 -17.43 -1.40 -1.66
CA ILE A 64 -16.04 -1.15 -2.01
C ILE A 64 -15.31 -0.59 -0.79
N GLN A 65 -14.25 -1.28 -0.34
CA GLN A 65 -13.36 -0.81 0.72
C GLN A 65 -12.40 0.26 0.17
N ILE A 66 -12.28 1.39 0.87
CA ILE A 66 -11.38 2.48 0.49
C ILE A 66 -10.16 2.50 1.38
N SER A 67 -8.97 2.55 0.77
CA SER A 67 -7.72 3.02 1.35
C SER A 67 -7.25 4.28 0.63
N LEU A 68 -6.20 4.94 1.17
CA LEU A 68 -5.64 6.12 0.57
C LEU A 68 -4.11 6.04 0.61
N HIS A 69 -3.47 6.24 -0.55
CA HIS A 69 -2.02 6.43 -0.63
C HIS A 69 -1.68 7.90 -0.34
N ALA A 70 -0.90 8.13 0.70
CA ALA A 70 -0.50 9.46 1.12
C ALA A 70 0.51 10.10 0.13
N PRO A 71 0.75 11.42 0.21
CA PRO A 71 1.66 12.10 -0.70
C PRO A 71 3.09 11.58 -0.65
N TYR A 72 3.74 11.49 -1.82
CA TYR A 72 5.16 11.10 -1.95
C TYR A 72 6.14 12.09 -1.28
N PHE A 73 5.64 13.25 -0.82
CA PHE A 73 6.43 14.25 -0.09
C PHE A 73 6.75 13.85 1.34
N ILE A 74 6.07 12.84 1.88
CA ILE A 74 6.32 12.33 3.22
C ILE A 74 7.75 11.80 3.31
N SER A 75 8.50 12.31 4.28
CA SER A 75 9.89 11.95 4.54
C SER A 75 10.12 11.93 6.05
N LEU A 76 9.70 10.82 6.69
CA LEU A 76 9.77 10.66 8.14
C LEU A 76 11.21 10.64 8.66
N SER A 77 12.16 10.20 7.82
CA SER A 77 13.60 10.10 8.13
C SER A 77 14.42 11.33 7.76
N SER A 78 13.79 12.45 7.36
CA SER A 78 14.54 13.67 6.98
C SER A 78 15.36 14.21 8.13
N LEU A 79 16.60 14.68 7.84
CA LEU A 79 17.41 15.45 8.81
C LEU A 79 16.78 16.83 9.11
N GLU A 80 16.04 17.39 8.16
CA GLU A 80 15.35 18.67 8.29
C GLU A 80 14.06 18.51 9.08
N GLU A 81 13.99 19.13 10.25
CA GLU A 81 12.82 19.04 11.15
C GLU A 81 11.54 19.57 10.48
N GLU A 82 11.66 20.65 9.69
CA GLU A 82 10.51 21.20 8.96
C GLU A 82 9.90 20.18 8.00
N LYS A 83 10.71 19.34 7.35
CA LYS A 83 10.21 18.28 6.47
C LYS A 83 9.52 17.16 7.25
N ARG A 84 10.01 16.82 8.45
CA ARG A 84 9.33 15.85 9.30
C ARG A 84 8.00 16.40 9.81
N THR A 85 7.96 17.67 10.22
CA THR A 85 6.72 18.35 10.63
C THR A 85 5.72 18.44 9.48
N ALA A 86 6.17 18.79 8.27
CA ALA A 86 5.33 18.77 7.08
C ALA A 86 4.78 17.37 6.79
N SER A 87 5.58 16.32 7.01
CA SER A 87 5.16 14.92 6.85
C SER A 87 4.02 14.55 7.80
N ILE A 88 4.06 14.99 9.05
CA ILE A 88 2.97 14.81 10.02
C ILE A 88 1.68 15.47 9.50
N ASN A 89 1.77 16.69 8.97
CA ASN A 89 0.63 17.39 8.42
C ASN A 89 0.04 16.67 7.18
N TYR A 90 0.88 16.07 6.32
CA TYR A 90 0.39 15.25 5.19
C TYR A 90 -0.32 13.98 5.66
N ILE A 91 0.15 13.35 6.73
CA ILE A 91 -0.53 12.21 7.37
C ILE A 91 -1.90 12.62 7.90
N LEU A 92 -2.01 13.74 8.62
CA LEU A 92 -3.28 14.29 9.11
C LEU A 92 -4.26 14.60 7.99
N GLN A 93 -3.78 15.23 6.89
CA GLN A 93 -4.61 15.52 5.72
C GLN A 93 -5.12 14.22 5.07
N SER A 94 -4.25 13.21 4.97
CA SER A 94 -4.60 11.90 4.43
C SER A 94 -5.63 11.18 5.30
N ALA A 95 -5.47 11.22 6.62
CA ALA A 95 -6.41 10.66 7.57
C ALA A 95 -7.79 11.33 7.46
N ARG A 96 -7.86 12.66 7.41
CA ARG A 96 -9.09 13.39 7.20
C ARG A 96 -9.80 12.98 5.90
N ALA A 97 -9.04 12.88 4.81
CA ALA A 97 -9.60 12.53 3.50
C ALA A 97 -10.12 11.08 3.48
N VAL A 98 -9.33 10.11 3.97
CA VAL A 98 -9.77 8.70 3.97
C VAL A 98 -10.99 8.48 4.87
N LYS A 99 -11.07 9.18 6.01
CA LYS A 99 -12.25 9.15 6.89
C LYS A 99 -13.49 9.73 6.22
N ALA A 100 -13.35 10.85 5.50
CA ALA A 100 -14.44 11.42 4.72
C ALA A 100 -14.93 10.46 3.62
N MET A 101 -14.05 9.60 3.08
CA MET A 101 -14.39 8.54 2.12
C MET A 101 -14.96 7.27 2.80
N GLY A 102 -15.03 7.21 4.13
CA GLY A 102 -15.47 6.02 4.86
C GLY A 102 -14.41 4.92 5.01
N GLY A 103 -13.16 5.21 4.64
CA GLY A 103 -12.02 4.33 4.83
C GLY A 103 -11.29 4.56 6.16
N THR A 104 -10.33 3.67 6.47
CA THR A 104 -9.55 3.73 7.71
C THR A 104 -8.05 3.50 7.51
N ARG A 105 -7.59 3.20 6.28
CA ARG A 105 -6.17 2.89 6.01
C ARG A 105 -5.53 3.96 5.15
N ILE A 106 -4.32 4.39 5.57
CA ILE A 106 -3.45 5.27 4.78
C ILE A 106 -2.10 4.61 4.58
N VAL A 107 -1.64 4.52 3.33
CA VAL A 107 -0.30 4.02 3.00
C VAL A 107 0.68 5.17 3.00
N VAL A 108 1.86 4.96 3.59
CA VAL A 108 2.85 6.01 3.84
C VAL A 108 4.26 5.53 3.52
N HIS A 109 5.00 6.30 2.72
CA HIS A 109 6.43 6.09 2.53
C HIS A 109 7.21 6.55 3.77
N SER A 110 8.22 5.78 4.18
CA SER A 110 8.98 6.06 5.41
C SER A 110 10.12 7.06 5.22
N GLY A 111 10.51 7.35 3.98
CA GLY A 111 11.55 8.33 3.66
C GLY A 111 12.80 7.73 3.02
N SER A 112 13.93 8.42 3.15
CA SER A 112 15.20 8.09 2.50
C SER A 112 16.32 7.94 3.52
N CYS A 113 17.29 7.08 3.21
CA CYS A 113 18.55 6.92 3.96
C CYS A 113 19.79 7.26 3.13
N SER A 114 19.65 8.08 2.08
CA SER A 114 20.76 8.40 1.16
C SER A 114 21.89 9.23 1.78
N LYS A 115 21.62 9.93 2.90
CA LYS A 115 22.59 10.85 3.55
C LYS A 115 23.00 10.39 4.97
N ILE A 116 22.37 9.37 5.51
CA ILE A 116 22.58 8.86 6.86
C ILE A 116 22.54 7.34 6.87
N SER A 117 22.98 6.73 7.96
CA SER A 117 22.86 5.28 8.12
C SER A 117 21.40 4.85 8.14
N ARG A 118 21.11 3.61 7.72
CA ARG A 118 19.76 3.05 7.79
C ARG A 118 19.21 3.03 9.21
N GLN A 119 20.07 2.74 10.20
CA GLN A 119 19.68 2.74 11.61
C GLN A 119 19.26 4.14 12.10
N GLU A 120 20.00 5.17 11.71
CA GLU A 120 19.66 6.56 12.03
C GLU A 120 18.37 7.01 11.31
N ALA A 121 18.20 6.63 10.04
CA ALA A 121 16.98 6.90 9.27
C ALA A 121 15.76 6.22 9.93
N LEU A 122 15.89 4.97 10.37
CA LEU A 122 14.82 4.25 11.06
C LEU A 122 14.49 4.91 12.41
N HIS A 123 15.50 5.36 13.16
CA HIS A 123 15.29 6.08 14.43
C HIS A 123 14.49 7.38 14.22
N LEU A 124 14.91 8.22 13.26
CA LEU A 124 14.19 9.46 12.93
C LEU A 124 12.77 9.20 12.44
N ALA A 125 12.59 8.18 11.58
CA ALA A 125 11.27 7.81 11.10
C ALA A 125 10.35 7.33 12.23
N SER A 126 10.89 6.54 13.16
CA SER A 126 10.16 6.07 14.35
C SER A 126 9.70 7.22 15.25
N ASP A 127 10.59 8.20 15.51
CA ASP A 127 10.23 9.38 16.30
C ASP A 127 9.17 10.25 15.63
N THR A 128 9.32 10.46 14.32
CA THR A 128 8.34 11.21 13.54
C THR A 128 7.00 10.50 13.48
N MET A 129 6.99 9.17 13.36
CA MET A 129 5.77 8.36 13.34
C MET A 129 5.04 8.42 14.70
N ARG A 130 5.76 8.34 15.83
CA ARG A 130 5.14 8.51 17.17
C ARG A 130 4.45 9.87 17.30
N LYS A 131 5.09 10.95 16.81
CA LYS A 131 4.49 12.30 16.79
C LYS A 131 3.27 12.35 15.85
N ALA A 132 3.32 11.67 14.70
CA ALA A 132 2.19 11.61 13.78
C ALA A 132 0.99 10.87 14.39
N LEU A 133 1.22 9.75 15.07
CA LEU A 133 0.18 8.99 15.76
C LEU A 133 -0.46 9.82 16.89
N ALA A 134 0.34 10.51 17.69
CA ALA A 134 -0.19 11.42 18.72
C ALA A 134 -1.03 12.55 18.12
N ALA A 135 -0.59 13.12 16.99
CA ALA A 135 -1.36 14.15 16.28
C ALA A 135 -2.67 13.61 15.68
N LEU A 136 -2.68 12.36 15.24
CA LEU A 136 -3.92 11.68 14.79
C LEU A 136 -4.90 11.51 15.95
N ASP A 137 -4.41 11.11 17.13
CA ASP A 137 -5.23 10.97 18.34
C ASP A 137 -5.84 12.30 18.78
N GLU A 138 -5.02 13.38 18.82
CA GLU A 138 -5.46 14.74 19.14
C GLU A 138 -6.51 15.27 18.15
N ALA A 139 -6.43 14.85 16.89
CA ALA A 139 -7.38 15.24 15.84
C ALA A 139 -8.63 14.35 15.78
N GLY A 140 -8.76 13.32 16.63
CA GLY A 140 -9.88 12.39 16.65
C GLY A 140 -9.86 11.35 15.51
N PHE A 141 -8.68 10.99 15.02
CA PHE A 141 -8.45 9.96 14.00
C PHE A 141 -7.76 8.71 14.59
N ASP A 142 -8.10 8.36 15.83
CA ASP A 142 -7.54 7.26 16.61
C ASP A 142 -7.82 5.87 16.01
N ASP A 143 -8.82 5.76 15.14
CA ASP A 143 -9.16 4.56 14.38
C ASP A 143 -8.48 4.44 12.99
N VAL A 144 -7.69 5.46 12.58
CA VAL A 144 -6.95 5.42 11.33
C VAL A 144 -5.71 4.55 11.48
N ARG A 145 -5.56 3.61 10.57
CA ARG A 145 -4.43 2.70 10.48
C ARG A 145 -3.38 3.23 9.51
N VAL A 146 -2.18 3.46 10.01
CA VAL A 146 -1.05 3.88 9.18
C VAL A 146 -0.32 2.65 8.68
N CYS A 147 -0.16 2.56 7.37
CA CYS A 147 0.46 1.43 6.69
C CYS A 147 1.81 1.86 6.08
N PRO A 148 2.94 1.75 6.81
CA PRO A 148 4.25 1.99 6.22
C PRO A 148 4.54 0.97 5.15
N GLU A 149 5.07 1.44 4.00
CA GLU A 149 5.25 0.63 2.82
C GLU A 149 6.68 0.15 2.64
N THR A 150 6.84 -1.11 2.17
CA THR A 150 8.13 -1.62 1.70
C THR A 150 8.49 -0.98 0.35
N MET A 151 9.72 -0.49 0.23
CA MET A 151 10.16 0.35 -0.90
C MET A 151 11.11 -0.37 -1.84
N GLY A 152 10.98 -0.11 -3.14
CA GLY A 152 11.77 -0.76 -4.19
C GLY A 152 13.17 -0.17 -4.41
N LYS A 153 13.38 1.13 -4.14
CA LYS A 153 14.69 1.77 -4.29
C LYS A 153 15.59 1.47 -3.11
N VAL A 154 16.83 1.06 -3.37
CA VAL A 154 17.78 0.65 -2.33
C VAL A 154 18.14 1.75 -1.33
N ASN A 155 18.05 3.02 -1.73
CA ASN A 155 18.33 4.17 -0.87
C ASN A 155 17.10 4.70 -0.10
N GLN A 156 15.92 4.10 -0.28
CA GLN A 156 14.74 4.39 0.52
C GLN A 156 14.70 3.50 1.76
N LEU A 157 14.22 4.06 2.87
CA LEU A 157 13.87 3.34 4.08
C LEU A 157 12.60 2.55 3.79
N GLY A 158 12.64 1.23 3.96
CA GLY A 158 11.51 0.37 3.61
C GLY A 158 11.94 -1.04 3.18
N THR A 159 12.98 -1.63 3.83
CA THR A 159 13.14 -3.09 3.79
C THR A 159 11.99 -3.75 4.56
N LEU A 160 11.78 -5.04 4.38
CA LEU A 160 10.79 -5.78 5.15
C LEU A 160 10.97 -5.58 6.66
N GLU A 161 12.20 -5.74 7.15
CA GLU A 161 12.55 -5.62 8.56
C GLU A 161 12.29 -4.21 9.09
N GLU A 162 12.60 -3.18 8.32
CA GLU A 162 12.39 -1.78 8.70
C GLU A 162 10.89 -1.43 8.80
N VAL A 163 10.09 -1.89 7.85
CA VAL A 163 8.63 -1.68 7.85
C VAL A 163 7.98 -2.42 9.01
N VAL A 164 8.38 -3.67 9.23
CA VAL A 164 7.89 -4.48 10.36
C VAL A 164 8.32 -3.85 11.69
N GLU A 165 9.55 -3.33 11.80
CA GLU A 165 10.02 -2.63 13.01
C GLU A 165 9.20 -1.35 13.27
N LEU A 166 8.92 -0.54 12.25
CA LEU A 166 8.04 0.63 12.38
C LEU A 166 6.66 0.23 12.90
N CYS A 167 6.11 -0.88 12.43
CA CYS A 167 4.81 -1.37 12.88
C CYS A 167 4.79 -1.82 14.35
N THR A 168 5.94 -1.98 15.02
CA THR A 168 5.98 -2.27 16.47
C THR A 168 5.66 -1.06 17.33
N ILE A 169 5.64 0.15 16.77
CA ILE A 169 5.42 1.41 17.50
C ILE A 169 4.01 1.48 18.08
N ASP A 170 3.01 0.99 17.32
CA ASP A 170 1.60 1.04 17.71
C ASP A 170 0.83 -0.12 17.05
N GLU A 171 -0.16 -0.68 17.73
CA GLU A 171 -0.97 -1.80 17.21
C GLU A 171 -1.84 -1.42 15.99
N ARG A 172 -2.15 -0.13 15.82
CA ARG A 172 -2.87 0.39 14.65
C ARG A 172 -2.03 0.40 13.38
N MET A 173 -0.71 0.28 13.51
CA MET A 173 0.17 0.22 12.35
C MET A 173 0.14 -1.17 11.73
N ILE A 174 -0.19 -1.21 10.45
CA ILE A 174 -0.28 -2.44 9.65
C ILE A 174 0.75 -2.35 8.52
N PRO A 175 1.62 -3.35 8.32
CA PRO A 175 2.59 -3.28 7.25
C PRO A 175 1.89 -3.25 5.89
N CYS A 176 2.33 -2.35 5.00
CA CYS A 176 2.03 -2.41 3.58
C CYS A 176 3.18 -3.12 2.87
N ILE A 177 2.93 -4.34 2.44
CA ILE A 177 3.92 -5.15 1.73
C ILE A 177 3.71 -4.98 0.23
N ASP A 178 4.61 -4.24 -0.41
CA ASP A 178 4.71 -4.24 -1.86
C ASP A 178 5.70 -5.33 -2.29
N PHE A 179 5.16 -6.39 -2.87
CA PHE A 179 5.96 -7.53 -3.32
C PHE A 179 6.78 -7.20 -4.57
N GLY A 180 6.29 -6.30 -5.42
CA GLY A 180 7.04 -5.78 -6.57
C GLY A 180 8.27 -5.00 -6.11
N HIS A 181 8.10 -4.10 -5.11
CA HIS A 181 9.19 -3.35 -4.51
C HIS A 181 10.23 -4.27 -3.85
N LEU A 182 9.80 -5.27 -3.07
CA LEU A 182 10.73 -6.22 -2.46
C LEU A 182 11.50 -7.02 -3.51
N ASN A 183 10.84 -7.46 -4.59
CA ASN A 183 11.50 -8.13 -5.71
C ASN A 183 12.50 -7.21 -6.41
N ALA A 184 12.13 -5.95 -6.67
CA ALA A 184 13.01 -4.98 -7.32
C ALA A 184 14.22 -4.62 -6.45
N ARG A 185 14.02 -4.40 -5.14
CA ARG A 185 15.09 -4.10 -4.17
C ARG A 185 16.11 -5.23 -4.05
N THR A 186 15.65 -6.48 -4.18
CA THR A 186 16.50 -7.68 -4.12
C THR A 186 16.98 -8.16 -5.49
N PHE A 187 16.77 -7.33 -6.52
CA PHE A 187 17.20 -7.60 -7.91
C PHE A 187 16.66 -8.93 -8.46
N GLY A 188 15.38 -9.17 -8.22
CA GLY A 188 14.70 -10.40 -8.62
C GLY A 188 14.87 -11.53 -7.59
N GLY A 189 14.94 -11.21 -6.31
CA GLY A 189 15.15 -12.18 -5.22
C GLY A 189 13.90 -12.98 -4.84
N LEU A 190 12.69 -12.54 -5.20
CA LEU A 190 11.45 -13.28 -4.94
C LEU A 190 11.17 -14.28 -6.07
N LYS A 191 11.68 -15.50 -5.97
CA LYS A 191 11.62 -16.52 -7.03
C LYS A 191 10.84 -17.77 -6.65
N THR A 192 10.95 -18.18 -5.39
CA THR A 192 10.39 -19.44 -4.91
C THR A 192 9.31 -19.19 -3.87
N PHE A 193 8.43 -20.14 -3.64
CA PHE A 193 7.44 -20.08 -2.57
C PHE A 193 8.07 -19.74 -1.20
N ALA A 194 9.23 -20.33 -0.91
CA ALA A 194 9.94 -20.09 0.35
C ALA A 194 10.37 -18.62 0.54
N ASP A 195 10.66 -17.88 -0.55
CA ASP A 195 11.01 -16.46 -0.46
C ASP A 195 9.80 -15.63 0.02
N PHE A 196 8.60 -15.96 -0.49
CA PHE A 196 7.36 -15.32 -0.07
C PHE A 196 6.95 -15.76 1.33
N GLU A 197 7.01 -17.06 1.64
CA GLU A 197 6.71 -17.58 2.97
C GLU A 197 7.56 -16.91 4.05
N ASN A 198 8.83 -16.62 3.78
CA ASN A 198 9.69 -15.91 4.70
C ASN A 198 9.18 -14.49 5.03
N ILE A 199 8.55 -13.79 4.06
CA ILE A 199 7.92 -12.49 4.29
C ILE A 199 6.79 -12.63 5.30
N PHE A 200 5.88 -13.59 5.08
CA PHE A 200 4.74 -13.84 5.98
C PHE A 200 5.21 -14.26 7.38
N ASN A 201 6.19 -15.14 7.46
CA ASN A 201 6.77 -15.57 8.74
C ASN A 201 7.44 -14.42 9.49
N THR A 202 8.11 -13.50 8.80
CA THR A 202 8.72 -12.31 9.40
C THR A 202 7.66 -11.41 10.03
N ILE A 203 6.55 -11.16 9.32
CA ILE A 203 5.42 -10.38 9.85
C ILE A 203 4.81 -11.09 11.07
N GLU A 204 4.50 -12.38 10.95
CA GLU A 204 3.88 -13.17 12.01
C GLU A 204 4.72 -13.19 13.29
N ASN A 205 6.01 -13.48 13.16
CA ASN A 205 6.95 -13.57 14.28
C ASN A 205 7.13 -12.24 15.02
N LYS A 206 7.09 -11.10 14.31
CA LYS A 206 7.35 -9.79 14.90
C LYS A 206 6.08 -9.08 15.35
N LEU A 207 5.00 -9.18 14.59
CA LEU A 207 3.77 -8.42 14.79
C LEU A 207 2.59 -9.28 15.29
N GLY A 208 2.73 -10.59 15.23
CA GLY A 208 1.68 -11.53 15.60
C GLY A 208 0.67 -11.81 14.47
N ASN A 209 -0.12 -12.86 14.68
CA ASN A 209 -1.04 -13.40 13.69
C ASN A 209 -2.17 -12.41 13.31
N SER A 210 -2.62 -11.55 14.24
CA SER A 210 -3.70 -10.60 13.96
C SER A 210 -3.32 -9.61 12.85
N ARG A 211 -2.11 -9.02 12.93
CA ARG A 211 -1.63 -8.08 11.91
C ARG A 211 -1.20 -8.78 10.63
N LEU A 212 -0.69 -10.02 10.70
CA LEU A 212 -0.48 -10.84 9.51
C LEU A 212 -1.80 -11.12 8.78
N LYS A 213 -2.87 -11.44 9.49
CA LYS A 213 -4.15 -11.76 8.85
C LYS A 213 -4.72 -10.62 8.03
N GLU A 214 -4.51 -9.38 8.43
CA GLU A 214 -5.14 -8.20 7.82
C GLU A 214 -4.14 -7.21 7.21
N PHE A 215 -2.92 -7.66 6.85
CA PHE A 215 -1.92 -6.77 6.26
C PHE A 215 -2.44 -6.04 5.02
N HIS A 216 -1.85 -4.91 4.70
CA HIS A 216 -2.06 -4.20 3.45
C HIS A 216 -0.99 -4.64 2.44
N SER A 217 -1.33 -4.71 1.17
CA SER A 217 -0.38 -5.12 0.15
C SER A 217 -0.54 -4.31 -1.12
N HIS A 218 0.60 -3.94 -1.71
CA HIS A 218 0.70 -3.54 -3.10
C HIS A 218 1.33 -4.66 -3.92
N PHE A 219 0.95 -4.70 -5.18
CA PHE A 219 1.52 -5.65 -6.12
C PHE A 219 1.53 -5.11 -7.54
N SER A 220 2.67 -5.23 -8.19
CA SER A 220 2.86 -5.14 -9.64
C SER A 220 4.14 -5.85 -10.03
N LYS A 221 4.34 -6.14 -11.32
CA LYS A 221 5.67 -6.42 -11.83
C LYS A 221 6.47 -5.12 -11.91
N ILE A 222 7.77 -5.18 -11.61
CA ILE A 222 8.60 -3.98 -11.58
C ILE A 222 9.91 -4.19 -12.35
N GLU A 223 10.18 -3.30 -13.30
CA GLU A 223 11.51 -3.16 -13.88
C GLU A 223 12.47 -2.59 -12.84
N TYR A 224 13.65 -3.17 -12.73
CA TYR A 224 14.68 -2.72 -11.79
C TYR A 224 16.07 -2.65 -12.44
N THR A 225 16.97 -1.89 -11.81
CA THR A 225 18.38 -1.81 -12.16
C THR A 225 19.24 -2.36 -11.04
N GLN A 226 20.39 -2.97 -11.38
CA GLN A 226 21.29 -3.59 -10.40
C GLN A 226 21.89 -2.60 -9.38
N ASN A 227 21.89 -1.30 -9.68
CA ASN A 227 22.48 -0.28 -8.81
C ASN A 227 21.43 0.50 -7.98
N GLY A 228 20.19 0.54 -8.44
CA GLY A 228 19.18 1.44 -7.86
C GLY A 228 17.94 0.73 -7.32
N GLY A 229 17.72 -0.53 -7.67
CA GLY A 229 16.46 -1.21 -7.44
C GLY A 229 15.37 -0.76 -8.41
N GLU A 230 14.18 -0.50 -7.92
CA GLU A 230 13.00 -0.10 -8.68
C GLU A 230 13.27 1.01 -9.71
N LYS A 231 12.76 0.81 -10.93
CA LYS A 231 12.78 1.77 -12.02
C LYS A 231 11.35 2.22 -12.39
N CYS A 232 10.45 1.29 -12.71
CA CYS A 232 9.05 1.59 -13.00
C CYS A 232 8.16 0.36 -12.82
N HIS A 233 6.89 0.60 -12.51
CA HIS A 233 5.84 -0.41 -12.50
C HIS A 233 5.50 -0.85 -13.92
N LEU A 234 5.29 -2.15 -14.07
CA LEU A 234 4.92 -2.82 -15.32
C LEU A 234 3.51 -3.42 -15.20
N THR A 235 3.03 -4.03 -16.27
CA THR A 235 1.78 -4.78 -16.28
C THR A 235 2.03 -6.28 -16.11
N PHE A 236 0.98 -7.06 -15.87
CA PHE A 236 1.08 -8.52 -15.80
C PHE A 236 1.50 -9.17 -17.11
N ASP A 237 1.37 -8.46 -18.24
CA ASP A 237 1.79 -8.95 -19.55
C ASP A 237 3.32 -8.93 -19.75
N ASP A 238 4.07 -8.26 -18.85
CA ASP A 238 5.53 -8.33 -18.89
C ASP A 238 6.02 -9.75 -18.58
N THR A 239 6.98 -10.22 -19.38
CA THR A 239 7.54 -11.59 -19.27
C THR A 239 8.99 -11.61 -18.82
N VAL A 240 9.60 -10.43 -18.62
CA VAL A 240 11.02 -10.28 -18.25
C VAL A 240 11.18 -10.09 -16.75
N PHE A 241 10.36 -9.22 -16.16
CA PHE A 241 10.43 -8.90 -14.75
C PHE A 241 9.30 -9.57 -13.97
N GLY A 242 9.52 -9.70 -12.66
CA GLY A 242 8.56 -10.23 -11.72
C GLY A 242 8.19 -9.22 -10.63
N PRO A 243 7.65 -9.70 -9.51
CA PRO A 243 7.36 -11.11 -9.23
C PRO A 243 6.11 -11.64 -9.94
N ASN A 244 5.85 -12.95 -9.85
CA ASN A 244 4.55 -13.54 -10.18
C ASN A 244 3.65 -13.56 -8.94
N PHE A 245 2.33 -13.51 -9.13
CA PHE A 245 1.38 -13.40 -8.01
C PHE A 245 1.01 -14.76 -7.40
N GLU A 246 1.18 -15.88 -8.13
CA GLU A 246 0.80 -17.22 -7.69
C GLU A 246 1.39 -17.60 -6.31
N PRO A 247 2.69 -17.40 -6.02
CA PRO A 247 3.23 -17.72 -4.70
C PRO A 247 2.65 -16.85 -3.58
N VAL A 248 2.29 -15.60 -3.86
CA VAL A 248 1.61 -14.70 -2.90
C VAL A 248 0.22 -15.24 -2.59
N ALA A 249 -0.54 -15.60 -3.62
CA ALA A 249 -1.88 -16.18 -3.48
C ALA A 249 -1.87 -17.47 -2.65
N GLU A 250 -0.91 -18.36 -2.92
CA GLU A 250 -0.72 -19.61 -2.17
C GLU A 250 -0.41 -19.33 -0.69
N SER A 251 0.52 -18.39 -0.40
CA SER A 251 0.88 -18.01 0.97
C SER A 251 -0.31 -17.42 1.74
N ILE A 252 -1.10 -16.55 1.10
CA ILE A 252 -2.31 -15.98 1.69
C ILE A 252 -3.31 -17.08 2.05
N TYR A 253 -3.52 -18.02 1.14
CA TYR A 253 -4.44 -19.13 1.35
C TYR A 253 -3.98 -20.05 2.50
N GLN A 254 -2.71 -20.48 2.49
CA GLN A 254 -2.15 -21.36 3.52
C GLN A 254 -2.15 -20.74 4.91
N LYS A 255 -1.88 -19.43 5.01
CA LYS A 255 -1.89 -18.67 6.28
C LYS A 255 -3.29 -18.20 6.68
N SER A 256 -4.31 -18.46 5.87
CA SER A 256 -5.69 -17.99 6.08
C SER A 256 -5.75 -16.47 6.34
N CYS A 257 -5.01 -15.69 5.54
CA CYS A 257 -4.98 -14.24 5.64
C CYS A 257 -6.16 -13.61 4.89
N GLU A 258 -6.57 -12.42 5.32
CA GLU A 258 -7.64 -11.60 4.75
C GLU A 258 -7.12 -10.18 4.43
N PRO A 259 -6.06 -10.05 3.62
CA PRO A 259 -5.46 -8.75 3.33
C PRO A 259 -6.31 -7.89 2.42
N THR A 260 -5.94 -6.60 2.35
CA THR A 260 -6.31 -5.71 1.25
C THR A 260 -5.16 -5.71 0.25
N ILE A 261 -5.40 -6.10 -1.00
CA ILE A 261 -4.40 -6.21 -2.06
C ILE A 261 -4.71 -5.22 -3.16
N ILE A 262 -3.81 -4.30 -3.38
CA ILE A 262 -3.94 -3.20 -4.32
C ILE A 262 -2.94 -3.39 -5.47
N CYS A 263 -3.45 -3.31 -6.69
CA CYS A 263 -2.65 -3.43 -7.90
C CYS A 263 -2.10 -2.08 -8.35
N GLU A 264 -0.78 -2.00 -8.56
CA GLU A 264 -0.08 -0.81 -9.04
C GLU A 264 0.46 -0.94 -10.47
N SER A 265 -0.07 -1.88 -11.25
CA SER A 265 0.32 -2.03 -12.66
C SER A 265 0.13 -0.74 -13.46
N SER A 266 1.07 -0.42 -14.33
CA SER A 266 1.06 0.83 -15.09
C SER A 266 -0.07 0.85 -16.14
N GLY A 267 -1.16 1.55 -15.82
CA GLY A 267 -2.30 1.79 -16.73
C GLY A 267 -3.35 0.67 -16.77
N THR A 268 -3.07 -0.52 -16.24
CA THR A 268 -3.96 -1.70 -16.23
C THR A 268 -4.30 -2.16 -14.81
N GLN A 269 -4.35 -1.23 -13.85
CA GLN A 269 -4.47 -1.54 -12.43
C GLN A 269 -5.72 -2.40 -12.11
N ALA A 270 -6.88 -2.06 -12.68
CA ALA A 270 -8.13 -2.79 -12.42
C ALA A 270 -8.14 -4.15 -13.12
N GLU A 271 -7.68 -4.21 -14.37
CA GLU A 271 -7.57 -5.44 -15.15
C GLU A 271 -6.63 -6.45 -14.47
N ASP A 272 -5.47 -5.99 -14.03
CA ASP A 272 -4.50 -6.84 -13.37
C ASP A 272 -4.91 -7.17 -11.92
N ALA A 273 -5.64 -6.29 -11.21
CA ALA A 273 -6.29 -6.64 -9.95
C ALA A 273 -7.31 -7.78 -10.10
N ALA A 274 -8.06 -7.79 -11.21
CA ALA A 274 -8.97 -8.89 -11.51
C ALA A 274 -8.22 -10.20 -11.81
N LYS A 275 -7.06 -10.14 -12.49
CA LYS A 275 -6.18 -11.31 -12.69
C LYS A 275 -5.65 -11.83 -11.34
N MET A 276 -5.20 -10.95 -10.42
CA MET A 276 -4.78 -11.36 -9.07
C MET A 276 -5.89 -12.08 -8.32
N LYS A 277 -7.12 -11.53 -8.35
CA LYS A 277 -8.28 -12.17 -7.74
C LYS A 277 -8.54 -13.56 -8.33
N ALA A 278 -8.47 -13.71 -9.66
CA ALA A 278 -8.68 -15.00 -10.33
C ALA A 278 -7.61 -16.02 -9.93
N ILE A 279 -6.32 -15.61 -9.84
CA ILE A 279 -5.22 -16.47 -9.39
C ILE A 279 -5.45 -16.92 -7.95
N TYR A 280 -5.86 -16.00 -7.05
CA TYR A 280 -6.16 -16.34 -5.66
C TYR A 280 -7.31 -17.36 -5.53
N LEU A 281 -8.39 -17.18 -6.30
CA LEU A 281 -9.52 -18.11 -6.29
C LEU A 281 -9.12 -19.49 -6.81
N ALA A 282 -8.20 -19.57 -7.76
CA ALA A 282 -7.67 -20.83 -8.29
C ALA A 282 -6.70 -21.52 -7.30
N ALA A 283 -6.01 -20.79 -6.43
CA ALA A 283 -5.11 -21.36 -5.43
C ALA A 283 -5.84 -22.11 -4.30
N GLY A 284 -7.12 -21.85 -4.10
CA GLY A 284 -7.97 -22.45 -3.07
C GLY A 284 -8.77 -23.68 -3.52
N VAL A 285 -8.53 -24.18 -4.74
CA VAL A 285 -9.29 -25.30 -5.32
C VAL A 285 -8.50 -26.61 -5.30
#